data_ca3efee9d09600d65a26c7573c6ae531
#
_entry.id   ca3efee9d09600d65a26c7573c6ae531
#
_cell.length_a   1.000
_cell.length_b   1.000
_cell.length_c   1.000
_cell.angle_alpha   90.00
_cell.angle_beta   90.00
_cell.angle_gamma   90.00
#
_symmetry.space_group_name_H-M   'P 1'
#
loop_
_entity.id
_entity.type
_entity.pdbx_description
1 polymer ?
#
loop_
_entity_poly.entity_id
_entity_poly.type
_entity_poly.pdbx_seq_one_letter_code
_entity_poly.pdbx_strand_id
1 'polypeptide(L)'
;MQNRILVKIKLTVISLAVLIAVFGFYGFSEKFQKVGASASGPTPSHTNAPGESNCTACHGSFPVNSGTGNMIISGLPANYKPNQQIPVTVTLNQAQAVVYGFQLTAVDSQGRKVGTFTLPAQMPPQMQIVEGIVNNQPRDYVEHTSSGIIPTQFDTKSWTFTFTTPSQRVGKIGFYAAGNAANSDGGPDGDYIYTTSKATLSGTAVSNFDGDGASDFAVYRPSSGVWYSLNSSDGGFRAAQFGISEDKIAPGEFDGDGKNDLAVFRPSTGVWYIQRSSDNGFTAVQFGSNGDIPVSGDYDGDLKNDIAVWRPSTGVWYIWRSSDNAFDFRTFGISTDKIAQGDYDADGKTDIAVYRPSTGVWYIWKSSDNGYLFTGFGLDGDKPVQGDYDGDGKTDIAVFRPSNSVFYIQQSTNGFTAVQWGISTDRPVPADYDGDGKTDIAVYRDGVWYALRSSDNAFFAVTFGLAEDKPVPGGYIAE
;
A
#
# COMPACT_ATOMS: atom_id res chain seq x y z
N MET A 1 -13.32 48.67 68.28
CA MET A 1 -12.35 48.25 67.24
C MET A 1 -12.86 46.97 66.50
N GLN A 2 -13.47 46.02 67.15
CA GLN A 2 -13.93 44.77 66.56
C GLN A 2 -14.97 44.87 65.39
N ASN A 3 -15.95 45.80 65.52
CA ASN A 3 -17.01 45.96 64.51
C ASN A 3 -16.52 46.55 63.16
N ARG A 4 -15.42 47.32 63.13
CA ARG A 4 -14.85 47.86 61.90
C ARG A 4 -14.03 46.85 61.10
N ILE A 5 -13.46 45.84 61.78
CA ILE A 5 -12.74 44.77 61.19
C ILE A 5 -13.69 43.73 60.51
N LEU A 6 -14.79 43.41 61.16
CA LEU A 6 -15.81 42.51 60.60
C LEU A 6 -16.49 43.07 59.34
N VAL A 7 -16.74 44.39 59.28
CA VAL A 7 -17.33 45.03 58.09
C VAL A 7 -16.32 45.08 56.94
N LYS A 8 -15.05 45.33 57.21
CA LYS A 8 -14.01 45.27 56.17
C LYS A 8 -13.82 43.85 55.60
N ILE A 9 -13.82 42.81 56.45
CA ILE A 9 -13.72 41.40 56.02
C ILE A 9 -14.94 41.00 55.18
N LYS A 10 -16.19 41.39 55.59
CA LYS A 10 -17.39 41.09 54.79
C LYS A 10 -17.39 41.82 53.44
N LEU A 11 -16.94 43.06 53.36
CA LEU A 11 -16.84 43.82 52.12
C LEU A 11 -15.77 43.22 51.19
N THR A 12 -14.64 42.78 51.72
CA THR A 12 -13.57 42.11 50.94
C THR A 12 -14.01 40.76 50.38
N VAL A 13 -14.74 39.95 51.17
CA VAL A 13 -15.27 38.67 50.73
C VAL A 13 -16.37 38.83 49.68
N ILE A 14 -17.24 39.85 49.81
CA ILE A 14 -18.27 40.12 48.81
C ILE A 14 -17.63 40.66 47.52
N SER A 15 -16.58 41.51 47.59
CA SER A 15 -15.87 42.00 46.41
C SER A 15 -15.10 40.89 45.70
N LEU A 16 -14.52 39.94 46.45
CA LEU A 16 -13.84 38.78 45.88
C LEU A 16 -14.85 37.78 45.23
N ALA A 17 -16.03 37.56 45.85
CA ALA A 17 -17.07 36.73 45.28
C ALA A 17 -17.69 37.35 44.01
N VAL A 18 -17.86 38.66 43.94
CA VAL A 18 -18.32 39.36 42.74
C VAL A 18 -17.25 39.35 41.63
N LEU A 19 -15.96 39.50 41.97
CA LEU A 19 -14.87 39.37 41.01
C LEU A 19 -14.79 37.93 40.44
N ILE A 20 -14.91 36.91 41.27
CA ILE A 20 -14.92 35.51 40.82
C ILE A 20 -16.17 35.22 39.97
N ALA A 21 -17.33 35.75 40.30
CA ALA A 21 -18.54 35.61 39.49
C ALA A 21 -18.40 36.36 38.13
N VAL A 22 -17.80 37.55 38.11
CA VAL A 22 -17.58 38.32 36.90
C VAL A 22 -16.50 37.68 36.04
N PHE A 23 -15.37 37.21 36.61
CA PHE A 23 -14.38 36.45 35.87
C PHE A 23 -14.88 35.08 35.46
N GLY A 24 -15.71 34.40 36.24
CA GLY A 24 -16.37 33.15 35.84
C GLY A 24 -17.36 33.35 34.67
N PHE A 25 -18.06 34.48 34.62
CA PHE A 25 -18.99 34.81 33.53
C PHE A 25 -18.30 35.34 32.28
N TYR A 26 -17.14 36.05 32.42
CA TYR A 26 -16.33 36.49 31.28
C TYR A 26 -15.33 35.41 30.80
N GLY A 27 -14.97 34.42 31.62
CA GLY A 27 -14.06 33.35 31.27
C GLY A 27 -14.74 32.15 30.59
N PHE A 28 -16.06 32.07 30.55
CA PHE A 28 -16.83 30.98 29.93
C PHE A 28 -17.76 31.41 28.80
N SER A 29 -17.57 32.63 28.26
CA SER A 29 -18.06 32.88 26.92
C SER A 29 -16.94 32.60 25.92
N GLU A 30 -16.44 31.37 25.85
CA GLU A 30 -16.04 30.88 24.54
C GLU A 30 -17.29 31.04 23.67
N LYS A 31 -17.26 32.05 22.83
CA LYS A 31 -18.13 32.10 21.68
C LYS A 31 -17.86 30.80 20.92
N PHE A 32 -18.72 29.80 21.10
CA PHE A 32 -18.99 28.84 20.06
C PHE A 32 -19.42 29.71 18.87
N GLN A 33 -18.47 30.18 18.06
CA GLN A 33 -18.77 30.59 16.72
C GLN A 33 -19.40 29.32 16.12
N LYS A 34 -20.70 29.35 15.87
CA LYS A 34 -21.33 28.41 14.97
C LYS A 34 -20.51 28.55 13.68
N VAL A 35 -19.63 27.59 13.43
CA VAL A 35 -18.93 27.49 12.17
C VAL A 35 -20.02 27.20 11.17
N GLY A 36 -20.41 28.20 10.40
CA GLY A 36 -21.45 28.02 9.39
C GLY A 36 -20.98 26.99 8.37
N ALA A 37 -21.88 26.10 7.96
CA ALA A 37 -21.61 25.21 6.84
C ALA A 37 -21.13 26.03 5.63
N SER A 38 -19.94 25.71 5.10
CA SER A 38 -19.36 26.48 4.00
C SER A 38 -19.70 25.84 2.66
N ALA A 39 -20.61 26.45 1.93
CA ALA A 39 -20.92 26.05 0.55
C ALA A 39 -19.73 26.22 -0.41
N SER A 40 -18.73 26.99 -0.05
CA SER A 40 -17.53 27.27 -0.85
C SER A 40 -16.34 26.36 -0.57
N GLY A 41 -16.55 25.28 0.19
CA GLY A 41 -15.52 24.34 0.64
C GLY A 41 -15.21 24.44 2.13
N PRO A 42 -14.82 23.35 2.80
CA PRO A 42 -14.41 23.35 4.20
C PRO A 42 -13.03 24.01 4.37
N THR A 43 -12.65 24.31 5.60
CA THR A 43 -11.25 24.61 5.90
C THR A 43 -10.39 23.37 5.65
N PRO A 44 -9.10 23.51 5.26
CA PRO A 44 -8.21 22.37 5.06
C PRO A 44 -8.12 21.45 6.28
N SER A 45 -7.69 20.20 6.05
CA SER A 45 -7.43 19.18 7.09
C SER A 45 -8.68 18.54 7.71
N HIS A 46 -9.68 18.26 6.86
CA HIS A 46 -10.92 17.58 7.28
C HIS A 46 -11.21 16.31 6.46
N THR A 47 -10.18 15.60 6.01
CA THR A 47 -10.33 14.41 5.15
C THR A 47 -10.34 13.08 5.89
N ASN A 48 -10.14 13.08 7.21
CA ASN A 48 -9.87 11.89 8.02
C ASN A 48 -8.54 11.18 7.68
N ALA A 49 -7.62 11.88 7.01
CA ALA A 49 -6.26 11.40 6.82
C ALA A 49 -5.48 11.37 8.16
N PRO A 50 -4.36 10.64 8.26
CA PRO A 50 -3.55 10.62 9.46
C PRO A 50 -3.20 12.03 9.98
N GLY A 51 -3.58 12.32 11.23
CA GLY A 51 -3.41 13.61 11.88
C GLY A 51 -4.48 14.65 11.55
N GLU A 52 -5.55 14.29 10.87
CA GLU A 52 -6.67 15.18 10.52
C GLU A 52 -7.98 14.79 11.21
N SER A 53 -8.87 15.76 11.33
CA SER A 53 -10.28 15.56 11.65
C SER A 53 -11.08 15.19 10.36
N ASN A 54 -12.38 15.17 10.47
CA ASN A 54 -13.30 15.05 9.34
C ASN A 54 -14.46 16.05 9.49
N CYS A 55 -15.43 16.00 8.60
CA CYS A 55 -16.54 16.94 8.58
C CYS A 55 -17.39 16.94 9.86
N THR A 56 -17.28 15.92 10.75
CA THR A 56 -18.00 15.94 12.04
C THR A 56 -17.47 16.99 13.02
N ALA A 57 -16.32 17.60 12.75
CA ALA A 57 -15.85 18.75 13.53
C ALA A 57 -16.85 19.91 13.51
N CYS A 58 -17.64 20.04 12.45
CA CYS A 58 -18.67 21.07 12.29
C CYS A 58 -20.09 20.46 12.20
N HIS A 59 -20.26 19.26 11.63
CA HIS A 59 -21.54 18.60 11.36
C HIS A 59 -21.68 17.35 12.24
N GLY A 60 -22.03 17.53 13.51
CA GLY A 60 -21.97 16.48 14.53
C GLY A 60 -23.30 15.80 14.87
N SER A 61 -24.36 15.96 14.07
CA SER A 61 -25.69 15.41 14.40
C SER A 61 -25.75 13.90 14.39
N PHE A 62 -24.96 13.24 13.54
CA PHE A 62 -24.95 11.79 13.42
C PHE A 62 -23.50 11.24 13.45
N PRO A 63 -23.32 9.98 13.90
CA PRO A 63 -22.02 9.32 13.80
C PRO A 63 -21.54 9.22 12.33
N VAL A 64 -20.23 9.21 12.12
CA VAL A 64 -19.63 8.99 10.78
C VAL A 64 -20.12 7.68 10.18
N ASN A 65 -20.43 7.68 8.89
CA ASN A 65 -20.89 6.51 8.11
C ASN A 65 -22.18 5.85 8.68
N SER A 66 -23.03 6.60 9.40
CA SER A 66 -24.26 6.05 10.00
C SER A 66 -25.50 6.20 9.12
N GLY A 67 -25.44 6.96 8.04
CA GLY A 67 -26.54 7.09 7.08
C GLY A 67 -26.72 5.84 6.21
N THR A 68 -27.74 5.87 5.32
CA THR A 68 -28.00 4.77 4.38
C THR A 68 -27.17 4.85 3.11
N GLY A 69 -26.39 5.92 2.94
CA GLY A 69 -25.51 6.15 1.80
C GLY A 69 -24.09 5.64 2.03
N ASN A 70 -23.21 5.99 1.11
CA ASN A 70 -21.79 5.71 1.20
C ASN A 70 -20.96 6.75 0.41
N MET A 71 -19.65 6.74 0.68
CA MET A 71 -18.66 7.51 -0.06
C MET A 71 -17.61 6.56 -0.66
N ILE A 72 -17.24 6.77 -1.93
CA ILE A 72 -16.34 5.89 -2.66
C ILE A 72 -15.30 6.72 -3.40
N ILE A 73 -14.04 6.28 -3.38
CA ILE A 73 -12.96 6.73 -4.27
C ILE A 73 -12.77 5.66 -5.34
N SER A 74 -12.87 6.03 -6.62
CA SER A 74 -12.71 5.13 -7.76
C SER A 74 -11.71 5.69 -8.78
N GLY A 75 -11.25 4.84 -9.73
CA GLY A 75 -10.27 5.20 -10.74
C GLY A 75 -8.81 4.93 -10.35
N LEU A 76 -8.52 4.68 -9.07
CA LEU A 76 -7.16 4.35 -8.63
C LEU A 76 -6.82 2.91 -9.04
N PRO A 77 -5.70 2.69 -9.77
CA PRO A 77 -5.16 1.35 -9.98
C PRO A 77 -4.59 0.78 -8.66
N ALA A 78 -4.44 -0.53 -8.58
CA ALA A 78 -3.73 -1.15 -7.45
C ALA A 78 -2.28 -0.68 -7.39
N ASN A 79 -1.62 -0.64 -8.56
CA ASN A 79 -0.25 -0.15 -8.68
C ASN A 79 -0.18 1.08 -9.59
N TYR A 80 0.61 2.09 -9.20
CA TYR A 80 0.87 3.28 -10.01
C TYR A 80 2.27 3.25 -10.62
N LYS A 81 2.43 3.98 -11.74
CA LYS A 81 3.73 4.28 -12.36
C LYS A 81 4.15 5.72 -12.08
N PRO A 82 5.44 6.04 -12.04
CA PRO A 82 5.91 7.42 -11.99
C PRO A 82 5.32 8.28 -13.12
N ASN A 83 4.97 9.54 -12.79
CA ASN A 83 4.35 10.51 -13.71
C ASN A 83 3.03 10.04 -14.35
N GLN A 84 2.37 9.05 -13.79
CA GLN A 84 1.09 8.56 -14.30
C GLN A 84 -0.03 9.55 -14.02
N GLN A 85 -0.85 9.84 -15.02
CA GLN A 85 -2.08 10.61 -14.88
C GLN A 85 -3.25 9.66 -14.61
N ILE A 86 -3.84 9.76 -13.43
CA ILE A 86 -4.91 8.90 -12.94
C ILE A 86 -6.18 9.72 -12.80
N PRO A 87 -7.27 9.40 -13.52
CA PRO A 87 -8.57 10.02 -13.29
C PRO A 87 -9.19 9.47 -12.02
N VAL A 88 -9.26 10.29 -10.97
CA VAL A 88 -9.82 9.95 -9.67
C VAL A 88 -11.24 10.50 -9.59
N THR A 89 -12.19 9.66 -9.19
CA THR A 89 -13.58 10.06 -8.96
C THR A 89 -13.97 9.80 -7.51
N VAL A 90 -14.46 10.84 -6.86
CA VAL A 90 -15.12 10.74 -5.55
C VAL A 90 -16.63 10.76 -5.77
N THR A 91 -17.31 9.76 -5.25
CA THR A 91 -18.78 9.66 -5.33
C THR A 91 -19.34 9.57 -3.91
N LEU A 92 -20.30 10.44 -3.61
CA LEU A 92 -21.04 10.44 -2.37
C LEU A 92 -22.54 10.27 -2.70
N ASN A 93 -23.18 9.29 -2.07
CA ASN A 93 -24.61 9.10 -2.16
C ASN A 93 -25.26 9.10 -0.77
N GLN A 94 -26.47 9.62 -0.69
CA GLN A 94 -27.32 9.59 0.51
C GLN A 94 -28.76 9.92 0.11
N ALA A 95 -29.67 9.04 0.46
CA ALA A 95 -31.10 9.26 0.20
C ALA A 95 -31.59 10.55 0.88
N GLN A 96 -32.35 11.35 0.13
CA GLN A 96 -32.94 12.61 0.60
C GLN A 96 -31.95 13.75 0.86
N ALA A 97 -30.67 13.60 0.58
CA ALA A 97 -29.72 14.71 0.62
C ALA A 97 -29.97 15.68 -0.55
N VAL A 98 -29.87 16.96 -0.27
CA VAL A 98 -30.19 18.04 -1.22
C VAL A 98 -28.91 18.63 -1.82
N VAL A 99 -27.85 18.73 -1.03
CA VAL A 99 -26.55 19.26 -1.43
C VAL A 99 -25.45 18.38 -0.86
N TYR A 100 -24.27 18.39 -1.56
CA TYR A 100 -23.15 17.55 -1.24
C TYR A 100 -21.86 18.35 -1.20
N GLY A 101 -20.98 18.04 -0.25
CA GLY A 101 -19.65 18.59 -0.17
C GLY A 101 -18.61 17.51 0.07
N PHE A 102 -17.36 17.75 -0.32
CA PHE A 102 -16.25 16.85 -0.04
C PHE A 102 -14.93 17.58 0.09
N GLN A 103 -13.98 16.93 0.71
CA GLN A 103 -12.57 17.25 0.68
C GLN A 103 -11.77 15.95 0.57
N LEU A 104 -10.70 15.94 -0.25
CA LEU A 104 -9.81 14.80 -0.44
C LEU A 104 -8.36 15.25 -0.41
N THR A 105 -7.48 14.45 0.17
CA THR A 105 -6.02 14.60 0.10
C THR A 105 -5.34 13.29 -0.31
N ALA A 106 -4.10 13.38 -0.83
CA ALA A 106 -3.24 12.25 -1.10
C ALA A 106 -1.91 12.42 -0.34
N VAL A 107 -1.49 11.38 0.39
CA VAL A 107 -0.27 11.39 1.20
C VAL A 107 0.47 10.05 1.09
N ASP A 108 1.79 10.10 1.32
CA ASP A 108 2.62 8.90 1.46
C ASP A 108 2.42 8.22 2.83
N SER A 109 3.15 7.13 3.09
CA SER A 109 3.11 6.39 4.36
C SER A 109 3.55 7.20 5.57
N GLN A 110 4.27 8.32 5.37
CA GLN A 110 4.68 9.26 6.43
C GLN A 110 3.73 10.44 6.58
N GLY A 111 2.64 10.48 5.83
CA GLY A 111 1.65 11.54 5.85
C GLY A 111 2.09 12.83 5.14
N ARG A 112 3.12 12.77 4.29
CA ARG A 112 3.61 13.90 3.50
C ARG A 112 2.82 14.03 2.19
N LYS A 113 2.71 15.26 1.68
CA LYS A 113 2.14 15.55 0.36
C LYS A 113 2.87 14.76 -0.73
N VAL A 114 2.11 14.15 -1.64
CA VAL A 114 2.64 13.42 -2.80
C VAL A 114 1.86 13.75 -4.06
N GLY A 115 2.54 13.69 -5.21
CA GLY A 115 1.92 13.93 -6.52
C GLY A 115 1.30 15.33 -6.65
N THR A 116 0.48 15.50 -7.67
CA THR A 116 -0.21 16.77 -7.95
C THR A 116 -1.63 16.53 -8.45
N PHE A 117 -2.54 17.43 -8.07
CA PHE A 117 -3.92 17.42 -8.56
C PHE A 117 -4.08 18.40 -9.72
N THR A 118 -4.88 17.99 -10.73
CA THR A 118 -5.29 18.85 -11.84
C THR A 118 -6.81 18.77 -11.97
N LEU A 119 -7.46 19.93 -11.93
CA LEU A 119 -8.92 20.03 -12.04
C LEU A 119 -9.38 20.17 -13.49
N PRO A 120 -10.54 19.67 -13.85
CA PRO A 120 -11.12 19.87 -15.17
C PRO A 120 -11.45 21.35 -15.40
N ALA A 121 -11.25 21.83 -16.62
CA ALA A 121 -11.62 23.19 -17.02
C ALA A 121 -13.15 23.30 -17.15
N GLN A 122 -13.84 23.64 -16.08
CA GLN A 122 -15.30 23.85 -16.03
C GLN A 122 -15.62 25.28 -15.57
N MET A 123 -16.69 25.85 -16.12
CA MET A 123 -17.17 27.19 -15.75
C MET A 123 -18.68 27.14 -15.45
N PRO A 124 -19.11 27.49 -14.21
CA PRO A 124 -18.29 27.80 -13.04
C PRO A 124 -17.54 26.57 -12.51
N PRO A 125 -16.37 26.75 -11.89
CA PRO A 125 -15.59 25.65 -11.37
C PRO A 125 -16.35 24.93 -10.25
N GLN A 126 -16.45 23.60 -10.32
CA GLN A 126 -17.12 22.80 -9.28
C GLN A 126 -16.18 22.37 -8.17
N MET A 127 -14.89 22.47 -8.38
CA MET A 127 -13.84 22.10 -7.42
C MET A 127 -12.75 23.17 -7.38
N GLN A 128 -12.01 23.18 -6.28
CA GLN A 128 -10.82 23.99 -6.08
C GLN A 128 -9.74 23.16 -5.38
N ILE A 129 -8.48 23.63 -5.47
CA ILE A 129 -7.35 23.08 -4.71
C ILE A 129 -6.97 24.10 -3.66
N VAL A 130 -6.88 23.66 -2.42
CA VAL A 130 -6.45 24.49 -1.29
C VAL A 130 -5.26 23.84 -0.59
N GLU A 131 -4.38 24.65 0.01
CA GLU A 131 -3.26 24.15 0.80
C GLU A 131 -3.58 24.22 2.28
N GLY A 132 -3.08 23.25 3.04
CA GLY A 132 -3.13 23.23 4.50
C GLY A 132 -1.84 22.70 5.10
N ILE A 133 -1.74 22.75 6.41
CA ILE A 133 -0.57 22.28 7.16
C ILE A 133 -1.03 21.30 8.24
N VAL A 134 -0.47 20.08 8.24
CA VAL A 134 -0.71 19.06 9.26
C VAL A 134 0.64 18.59 9.80
N ASN A 135 0.83 18.64 11.12
CA ASN A 135 2.09 18.28 11.78
C ASN A 135 3.33 18.95 11.17
N ASN A 136 3.22 20.25 10.83
CA ASN A 136 4.24 21.07 10.15
C ASN A 136 4.59 20.61 8.71
N GLN A 137 3.75 19.77 8.09
CA GLN A 137 3.91 19.33 6.70
C GLN A 137 2.80 19.93 5.83
N PRO A 138 3.12 20.49 4.64
CA PRO A 138 2.12 20.99 3.72
C PRO A 138 1.34 19.81 3.10
N ARG A 139 0.05 20.05 2.83
CA ARG A 139 -0.83 19.13 2.08
C ARG A 139 -1.72 19.90 1.13
N ASP A 140 -2.01 19.29 -0.03
CA ASP A 140 -3.02 19.78 -0.96
C ASP A 140 -4.34 19.06 -0.74
N TYR A 141 -5.42 19.79 -0.91
CA TYR A 141 -6.77 19.29 -0.81
C TYR A 141 -7.55 19.66 -2.05
N VAL A 142 -8.21 18.67 -2.65
CA VAL A 142 -9.26 18.91 -3.63
C VAL A 142 -10.58 18.97 -2.89
N GLU A 143 -11.32 20.04 -3.09
CA GLU A 143 -12.60 20.25 -2.43
C GLU A 143 -13.64 20.88 -3.37
N HIS A 144 -14.92 20.80 -2.98
CA HIS A 144 -15.99 21.43 -3.73
C HIS A 144 -15.96 22.96 -3.63
N THR A 145 -16.54 23.62 -4.61
CA THR A 145 -16.93 25.04 -4.58
C THR A 145 -18.45 25.15 -4.41
N SER A 146 -18.97 26.37 -4.24
CA SER A 146 -20.41 26.62 -4.20
C SER A 146 -21.16 26.13 -5.44
N SER A 147 -20.51 26.04 -6.59
CA SER A 147 -21.07 25.49 -7.81
C SER A 147 -20.99 23.96 -7.89
N GLY A 148 -20.18 23.35 -7.02
CA GLY A 148 -19.92 21.92 -6.97
C GLY A 148 -20.81 21.10 -6.04
N ILE A 149 -21.76 21.73 -5.34
CA ILE A 149 -22.59 21.06 -4.32
C ILE A 149 -23.85 20.39 -4.86
N ILE A 150 -24.28 20.74 -6.09
CA ILE A 150 -25.53 20.24 -6.65
C ILE A 150 -25.39 18.78 -7.10
N PRO A 151 -26.36 17.89 -6.79
CA PRO A 151 -26.36 16.51 -7.22
C PRO A 151 -26.14 16.35 -8.73
N THR A 152 -25.39 15.32 -9.14
CA THR A 152 -25.23 14.94 -10.55
C THR A 152 -26.31 13.98 -11.00
N GLN A 153 -26.87 13.21 -10.05
CA GLN A 153 -28.02 12.32 -10.23
C GLN A 153 -28.85 12.37 -8.95
N PHE A 154 -30.05 11.79 -8.97
CA PHE A 154 -30.88 11.69 -7.79
C PHE A 154 -30.12 10.99 -6.64
N ASP A 155 -30.09 11.63 -5.48
CA ASP A 155 -29.40 11.16 -4.26
C ASP A 155 -27.89 10.92 -4.41
N THR A 156 -27.22 11.48 -5.43
CA THR A 156 -25.80 11.20 -5.71
C THR A 156 -25.08 12.40 -6.29
N LYS A 157 -23.86 12.63 -5.82
CA LYS A 157 -22.89 13.59 -6.39
C LYS A 157 -21.55 12.90 -6.65
N SER A 158 -20.96 13.18 -7.81
CA SER A 158 -19.61 12.77 -8.17
C SER A 158 -18.76 13.95 -8.59
N TRP A 159 -17.47 13.89 -8.26
CA TRP A 159 -16.44 14.84 -8.67
C TRP A 159 -15.28 14.06 -9.25
N THR A 160 -14.83 14.44 -10.45
CA THR A 160 -13.70 13.78 -11.13
C THR A 160 -12.61 14.79 -11.42
N PHE A 161 -11.38 14.44 -11.05
CA PHE A 161 -10.16 15.23 -11.28
C PHE A 161 -9.02 14.29 -11.64
N THR A 162 -7.89 14.84 -12.10
CA THR A 162 -6.69 14.04 -12.41
C THR A 162 -5.69 14.16 -11.27
N PHE A 163 -5.16 13.03 -10.83
CA PHE A 163 -4.00 12.95 -9.97
C PHE A 163 -2.79 12.51 -10.80
N THR A 164 -1.71 13.28 -10.77
CA THR A 164 -0.44 12.89 -11.39
C THR A 164 0.48 12.37 -10.29
N THR A 165 0.90 11.12 -10.40
CA THR A 165 1.79 10.47 -9.45
C THR A 165 3.17 11.13 -9.43
N PRO A 166 3.96 11.00 -8.35
CA PRO A 166 5.33 11.52 -8.29
C PRO A 166 6.21 11.02 -9.44
N SER A 167 7.26 11.77 -9.76
CA SER A 167 8.25 11.37 -10.77
C SER A 167 9.17 10.24 -10.31
N GLN A 168 9.21 9.98 -9.01
CA GLN A 168 9.89 8.85 -8.38
C GLN A 168 8.87 8.05 -7.57
N ARG A 169 9.16 6.78 -7.35
CA ARG A 169 8.35 5.93 -6.48
C ARG A 169 8.47 6.40 -5.04
N VAL A 170 7.36 6.38 -4.34
CA VAL A 170 7.28 6.75 -2.91
C VAL A 170 6.56 5.67 -2.08
N GLY A 171 6.52 4.45 -2.61
CA GLY A 171 5.77 3.36 -1.98
C GLY A 171 4.26 3.59 -2.04
N LYS A 172 3.59 3.44 -0.91
CA LYS A 172 2.14 3.60 -0.79
C LYS A 172 1.71 5.06 -0.87
N ILE A 173 0.72 5.34 -1.71
CA ILE A 173 -0.02 6.60 -1.72
C ILE A 173 -1.43 6.35 -1.19
N GLY A 174 -1.76 6.93 -0.04
CA GLY A 174 -3.09 6.87 0.56
C GLY A 174 -3.93 8.08 0.15
N PHE A 175 -5.11 7.83 -0.39
CA PHE A 175 -6.14 8.83 -0.67
C PHE A 175 -7.18 8.78 0.43
N TYR A 176 -7.48 9.92 1.03
CA TYR A 176 -8.43 10.05 2.15
C TYR A 176 -9.45 11.10 1.79
N ALA A 177 -10.72 10.77 1.95
CA ALA A 177 -11.80 11.69 1.66
C ALA A 177 -12.85 11.69 2.77
N ALA A 178 -13.36 12.89 3.08
CA ALA A 178 -14.56 13.08 3.86
C ALA A 178 -15.57 13.91 3.08
N GLY A 179 -16.85 13.63 3.29
CA GLY A 179 -17.94 14.30 2.60
C GLY A 179 -19.15 14.51 3.51
N ASN A 180 -19.89 15.54 3.18
CA ASN A 180 -21.14 15.93 3.81
C ASN A 180 -22.29 15.77 2.82
N ALA A 181 -23.31 15.01 3.21
CA ALA A 181 -24.58 14.89 2.52
C ALA A 181 -25.64 15.64 3.33
N ALA A 182 -26.00 16.85 2.89
CA ALA A 182 -26.71 17.83 3.68
C ALA A 182 -28.17 18.01 3.25
N ASN A 183 -28.99 18.39 4.23
CA ASN A 183 -30.44 18.67 4.08
C ASN A 183 -30.75 20.07 3.52
N SER A 184 -29.72 20.96 3.41
CA SER A 184 -29.83 22.34 2.91
C SER A 184 -30.69 23.26 3.78
N ASP A 185 -30.77 23.03 5.09
CA ASP A 185 -31.48 23.92 6.03
C ASP A 185 -30.68 25.16 6.43
N GLY A 186 -29.47 25.32 5.94
CA GLY A 186 -28.54 26.45 6.21
C GLY A 186 -27.76 26.31 7.50
N GLY A 187 -27.87 25.16 8.21
CA GLY A 187 -27.14 24.81 9.43
C GLY A 187 -26.29 23.59 9.28
N PRO A 188 -25.51 23.24 10.32
CA PRO A 188 -24.72 22.00 10.35
C PRO A 188 -25.53 20.79 10.90
N ASP A 189 -26.79 21.00 11.28
CA ASP A 189 -27.61 19.99 11.93
C ASP A 189 -28.36 19.13 10.90
N GLY A 190 -28.52 17.85 11.21
CA GLY A 190 -29.26 16.92 10.33
C GLY A 190 -28.49 16.38 9.12
N ASP A 191 -27.20 16.68 9.03
CA ASP A 191 -26.33 16.26 7.94
C ASP A 191 -25.66 14.90 8.23
N TYR A 192 -25.46 14.09 7.19
CA TYR A 192 -24.74 12.83 7.26
C TYR A 192 -23.31 12.98 6.76
N ILE A 193 -22.36 12.57 7.59
CA ILE A 193 -20.94 12.60 7.27
C ILE A 193 -20.43 11.21 6.88
N TYR A 194 -19.72 11.15 5.77
CA TYR A 194 -19.08 9.97 5.25
C TYR A 194 -17.58 10.16 5.13
N THR A 195 -16.82 9.12 5.44
CA THR A 195 -15.38 9.06 5.21
C THR A 195 -15.04 7.79 4.45
N THR A 196 -14.01 7.87 3.63
CA THR A 196 -13.48 6.73 2.89
C THR A 196 -11.98 6.92 2.65
N SER A 197 -11.28 5.82 2.46
CA SER A 197 -9.90 5.85 2.02
C SER A 197 -9.66 4.76 0.99
N LYS A 198 -8.70 5.01 0.11
CA LYS A 198 -8.19 4.03 -0.84
C LYS A 198 -6.70 4.28 -1.04
N ALA A 199 -5.94 3.24 -1.31
CA ALA A 199 -4.51 3.37 -1.57
C ALA A 199 -4.15 2.82 -2.96
N THR A 200 -2.96 3.20 -3.42
CA THR A 200 -2.27 2.62 -4.57
C THR A 200 -0.80 2.46 -4.19
N LEU A 201 -0.15 1.44 -4.70
CA LEU A 201 1.25 1.14 -4.43
C LEU A 201 2.14 1.52 -5.60
N SER A 202 3.42 1.68 -5.37
CA SER A 202 4.41 1.92 -6.44
C SER A 202 4.78 0.66 -7.23
N GLY A 203 4.01 -0.40 -7.12
CA GLY A 203 4.30 -1.74 -7.60
C GLY A 203 4.85 -2.62 -6.48
N THR A 204 4.82 -3.93 -6.70
CA THR A 204 5.33 -4.92 -5.75
C THR A 204 6.84 -5.01 -5.86
N ALA A 205 7.57 -4.07 -5.26
CA ALA A 205 9.00 -4.26 -5.06
C ALA A 205 9.20 -5.37 -4.03
N VAL A 206 9.80 -6.48 -4.44
CA VAL A 206 10.22 -7.53 -3.53
C VAL A 206 11.39 -7.01 -2.68
N SER A 207 11.38 -7.22 -1.37
CA SER A 207 12.39 -6.72 -0.42
C SER A 207 12.49 -5.19 -0.23
N ASN A 208 11.38 -4.45 -0.33
CA ASN A 208 11.32 -3.02 -0.01
C ASN A 208 11.12 -2.82 1.51
N PHE A 209 12.19 -2.82 2.29
CA PHE A 209 12.14 -2.71 3.76
C PHE A 209 12.16 -1.26 4.26
N ASP A 210 12.56 -0.30 3.43
CA ASP A 210 12.56 1.12 3.81
C ASP A 210 11.33 1.90 3.32
N GLY A 211 10.57 1.32 2.37
CA GLY A 211 9.28 1.86 1.91
C GLY A 211 9.40 2.92 0.82
N ASP A 212 10.53 3.00 0.11
CA ASP A 212 10.75 3.96 -0.97
C ASP A 212 10.20 3.46 -2.33
N GLY A 213 9.82 2.18 -2.41
CA GLY A 213 9.26 1.55 -3.60
C GLY A 213 10.26 0.88 -4.51
N ALA A 214 11.57 0.99 -4.24
CA ALA A 214 12.61 0.20 -4.87
C ALA A 214 12.97 -1.03 -4.02
N SER A 215 13.65 -2.00 -4.60
CA SER A 215 14.09 -3.19 -3.88
C SER A 215 15.41 -2.96 -3.17
N ASP A 216 15.46 -3.30 -1.89
CA ASP A 216 16.68 -3.27 -1.08
C ASP A 216 17.56 -4.48 -1.35
N PHE A 217 18.89 -4.32 -1.20
CA PHE A 217 19.80 -5.46 -1.15
C PHE A 217 19.65 -6.15 0.19
N ALA A 218 19.03 -7.31 0.23
CA ALA A 218 18.75 -7.99 1.48
C ALA A 218 19.09 -9.47 1.43
N VAL A 219 19.68 -9.97 2.51
CA VAL A 219 20.05 -11.38 2.69
C VAL A 219 19.56 -11.91 4.02
N TYR A 220 19.21 -13.18 4.04
CA TYR A 220 19.00 -13.96 5.25
C TYR A 220 20.16 -14.92 5.46
N ARG A 221 20.75 -14.91 6.67
CA ARG A 221 21.82 -15.82 7.07
C ARG A 221 21.27 -16.96 7.90
N PRO A 222 21.10 -18.16 7.33
CA PRO A 222 20.53 -19.30 8.06
C PRO A 222 21.33 -19.72 9.30
N SER A 223 22.67 -19.62 9.25
CA SER A 223 23.54 -20.03 10.35
C SER A 223 23.30 -19.26 11.65
N SER A 224 22.81 -18.01 11.56
CA SER A 224 22.54 -17.15 12.71
C SER A 224 21.08 -16.70 12.84
N GLY A 225 20.23 -16.95 11.83
CA GLY A 225 18.85 -16.46 11.79
C GLY A 225 18.74 -14.95 11.66
N VAL A 226 19.75 -14.29 11.05
CA VAL A 226 19.81 -12.82 10.94
C VAL A 226 19.50 -12.39 9.52
N TRP A 227 18.63 -11.40 9.42
CA TRP A 227 18.37 -10.65 8.21
C TRP A 227 19.29 -9.44 8.17
N TYR A 228 19.88 -9.19 7.03
CA TYR A 228 20.67 -8.00 6.74
C TYR A 228 20.08 -7.30 5.54
N SER A 229 19.93 -5.98 5.59
CA SER A 229 19.50 -5.17 4.43
C SER A 229 20.34 -3.91 4.31
N LEU A 230 20.47 -3.46 3.07
CA LEU A 230 21.04 -2.19 2.67
C LEU A 230 19.96 -1.44 1.91
N ASN A 231 19.45 -0.37 2.50
CA ASN A 231 18.36 0.41 1.94
C ASN A 231 18.70 0.97 0.55
N SER A 232 17.76 0.93 -0.36
CA SER A 232 17.87 1.54 -1.70
C SER A 232 17.89 3.08 -1.65
N SER A 233 17.11 3.69 -0.74
CA SER A 233 16.95 5.15 -0.64
C SER A 233 18.18 5.91 -0.16
N ASP A 234 18.91 5.36 0.82
CA ASP A 234 19.98 6.09 1.52
C ASP A 234 21.26 5.26 1.79
N GLY A 235 21.27 3.98 1.37
CA GLY A 235 22.33 3.04 1.66
C GLY A 235 22.43 2.68 3.16
N GLY A 236 21.38 2.93 3.93
CA GLY A 236 21.31 2.63 5.37
C GLY A 236 21.37 1.12 5.63
N PHE A 237 22.28 0.71 6.53
CA PHE A 237 22.41 -0.69 6.92
C PHE A 237 21.46 -1.06 8.05
N ARG A 238 20.80 -2.22 7.93
CA ARG A 238 19.97 -2.82 8.97
C ARG A 238 20.37 -4.27 9.21
N ALA A 239 20.22 -4.72 10.46
CA ALA A 239 20.35 -6.11 10.85
C ALA A 239 19.29 -6.45 11.88
N ALA A 240 18.59 -7.58 11.71
CA ALA A 240 17.57 -8.07 12.63
C ALA A 240 17.68 -9.58 12.78
N GLN A 241 17.77 -10.08 14.02
CA GLN A 241 17.71 -11.51 14.27
C GLN A 241 16.26 -11.96 14.31
N PHE A 242 15.85 -12.70 13.28
CA PHE A 242 14.47 -13.18 13.15
C PHE A 242 14.43 -14.46 12.32
N GLY A 243 14.25 -15.59 12.98
CA GLY A 243 14.26 -16.91 12.37
C GLY A 243 15.33 -17.84 12.92
N ILE A 244 15.35 -19.06 12.39
CA ILE A 244 16.35 -20.09 12.67
C ILE A 244 16.77 -20.80 11.36
N SER A 245 17.77 -21.64 11.42
CA SER A 245 18.42 -22.24 10.24
C SER A 245 17.51 -23.04 9.32
N GLU A 246 16.44 -23.67 9.86
CA GLU A 246 15.48 -24.44 9.05
C GLU A 246 14.41 -23.58 8.38
N ASP A 247 14.27 -22.32 8.78
CA ASP A 247 13.19 -21.48 8.32
C ASP A 247 13.32 -21.16 6.81
N LYS A 248 12.19 -21.11 6.14
CA LYS A 248 12.04 -20.60 4.78
C LYS A 248 11.64 -19.14 4.86
N ILE A 249 12.38 -18.28 4.19
CA ILE A 249 12.06 -16.86 4.12
C ILE A 249 10.80 -16.65 3.28
N ALA A 250 9.93 -15.73 3.74
CA ALA A 250 8.68 -15.41 3.10
C ALA A 250 8.31 -13.92 3.36
N PRO A 251 9.24 -12.97 3.10
CA PRO A 251 8.97 -11.56 3.36
C PRO A 251 7.77 -11.09 2.54
N GLY A 252 7.11 -10.05 3.01
CA GLY A 252 5.94 -9.49 2.35
C GLY A 252 5.41 -8.31 3.13
N GLU A 253 4.46 -7.61 2.57
CA GLU A 253 3.75 -6.52 3.22
C GLU A 253 2.49 -7.09 3.91
N PHE A 254 2.53 -7.35 5.21
CA PHE A 254 1.43 -8.00 5.93
C PHE A 254 0.61 -7.03 6.79
N ASP A 255 1.09 -5.81 7.06
CA ASP A 255 0.42 -4.88 7.98
C ASP A 255 -0.17 -3.63 7.31
N GLY A 256 0.15 -3.38 6.03
CA GLY A 256 -0.44 -2.32 5.22
C GLY A 256 0.27 -0.98 5.31
N ASP A 257 1.52 -0.95 5.78
CA ASP A 257 2.31 0.29 5.90
C ASP A 257 3.11 0.63 4.63
N GLY A 258 3.18 -0.29 3.65
CA GLY A 258 3.89 -0.12 2.38
C GLY A 258 5.35 -0.57 2.42
N LYS A 259 5.77 -1.26 3.48
CA LYS A 259 7.10 -1.86 3.65
C LYS A 259 7.00 -3.37 3.76
N ASN A 260 8.05 -4.05 3.32
CA ASN A 260 8.11 -5.47 3.58
C ASN A 260 8.39 -5.77 5.06
N ASP A 261 7.64 -6.71 5.60
CA ASP A 261 7.82 -7.28 6.91
C ASP A 261 8.82 -8.42 6.87
N LEU A 262 9.51 -8.67 7.99
CA LEU A 262 10.31 -9.88 8.13
C LEU A 262 9.38 -11.06 8.41
N ALA A 263 9.36 -12.04 7.53
CA ALA A 263 8.54 -13.22 7.71
C ALA A 263 9.30 -14.50 7.36
N VAL A 264 9.06 -15.54 8.16
CA VAL A 264 9.58 -16.88 7.94
C VAL A 264 8.49 -17.93 8.16
N PHE A 265 8.54 -18.98 7.35
CA PHE A 265 7.76 -20.18 7.56
C PHE A 265 8.66 -21.28 8.13
N ARG A 266 8.26 -21.89 9.24
CA ARG A 266 8.98 -22.98 9.88
C ARG A 266 8.39 -24.33 9.51
N PRO A 267 9.06 -25.13 8.66
CA PRO A 267 8.51 -26.39 8.17
C PRO A 267 8.22 -27.40 9.26
N SER A 268 9.08 -27.51 10.28
CA SER A 268 8.93 -28.51 11.35
C SER A 268 7.64 -28.35 12.16
N THR A 269 7.13 -27.12 12.28
CA THR A 269 5.93 -26.81 13.06
C THR A 269 4.75 -26.35 12.21
N GLY A 270 4.97 -26.00 10.93
CA GLY A 270 3.96 -25.38 10.07
C GLY A 270 3.55 -23.97 10.51
N VAL A 271 4.44 -23.27 11.23
CA VAL A 271 4.15 -21.95 11.80
C VAL A 271 4.80 -20.84 10.97
N TRP A 272 4.03 -19.81 10.68
CA TRP A 272 4.50 -18.53 10.18
C TRP A 272 4.85 -17.63 11.34
N TYR A 273 6.00 -16.98 11.26
CA TYR A 273 6.42 -15.94 12.17
C TYR A 273 6.61 -14.67 11.36
N ILE A 274 5.97 -13.58 11.79
CA ILE A 274 5.97 -12.29 11.10
C ILE A 274 6.31 -11.20 12.11
N GLN A 275 7.31 -10.38 11.80
CA GLN A 275 7.63 -9.17 12.52
C GLN A 275 7.24 -7.98 11.65
N ARG A 276 6.23 -7.23 12.10
CA ARG A 276 5.69 -6.09 11.38
C ARG A 276 6.68 -4.92 11.35
N SER A 277 6.74 -4.24 10.21
CA SER A 277 7.61 -3.08 10.00
C SER A 277 7.08 -1.82 10.67
N SER A 278 5.76 -1.64 10.76
CA SER A 278 5.13 -0.44 11.30
C SER A 278 5.32 -0.22 12.79
N ASP A 279 5.30 -1.29 13.59
CA ASP A 279 5.32 -1.23 15.06
C ASP A 279 6.31 -2.22 15.71
N ASN A 280 7.07 -2.98 14.91
CA ASN A 280 7.90 -4.12 15.32
C ASN A 280 7.10 -5.20 16.07
N GLY A 281 5.79 -5.23 15.91
CA GLY A 281 4.90 -6.21 16.51
C GLY A 281 5.15 -7.60 15.93
N PHE A 282 4.93 -8.62 16.77
CA PHE A 282 5.18 -10.02 16.44
C PHE A 282 3.87 -10.78 16.28
N THR A 283 3.80 -11.59 15.22
CA THR A 283 2.69 -12.51 14.98
C THR A 283 3.22 -13.92 14.74
N ALA A 284 2.61 -14.92 15.37
CA ALA A 284 2.89 -16.32 15.11
C ALA A 284 1.58 -17.05 14.81
N VAL A 285 1.51 -17.72 13.66
CA VAL A 285 0.31 -18.36 13.16
C VAL A 285 0.64 -19.74 12.61
N GLN A 286 -0.04 -20.77 13.08
CA GLN A 286 0.07 -22.11 12.51
C GLN A 286 -0.77 -22.22 11.25
N PHE A 287 -0.12 -22.21 10.10
CA PHE A 287 -0.77 -22.36 8.79
C PHE A 287 0.16 -23.03 7.80
N GLY A 288 0.05 -24.31 7.69
CA GLY A 288 0.90 -25.16 6.85
C GLY A 288 1.31 -26.46 7.54
N SER A 289 2.14 -27.21 6.87
CA SER A 289 2.67 -28.50 7.31
C SER A 289 4.10 -28.67 6.79
N ASN A 290 4.81 -29.65 7.32
CA ASN A 290 6.13 -29.99 6.81
C ASN A 290 6.05 -30.40 5.32
N GLY A 291 6.97 -29.87 4.51
CA GLY A 291 7.00 -30.07 3.05
C GLY A 291 6.26 -28.96 2.27
N ASP A 292 5.47 -28.13 2.92
CA ASP A 292 4.84 -26.98 2.26
C ASP A 292 5.88 -25.91 1.87
N ILE A 293 5.56 -25.16 0.83
CA ILE A 293 6.36 -24.03 0.33
C ILE A 293 5.57 -22.77 0.60
N PRO A 294 6.15 -21.75 1.30
CA PRO A 294 5.48 -20.47 1.48
C PRO A 294 5.34 -19.74 0.13
N VAL A 295 4.16 -19.20 -0.12
CA VAL A 295 3.78 -18.53 -1.38
C VAL A 295 2.94 -17.29 -1.06
N SER A 296 3.43 -16.45 -0.11
CA SER A 296 2.73 -15.22 0.26
C SER A 296 2.51 -14.32 -0.96
N GLY A 297 1.39 -13.62 -0.99
CA GLY A 297 1.01 -12.70 -2.04
C GLY A 297 -0.32 -12.05 -1.69
N ASP A 298 -0.69 -10.97 -2.33
CA ASP A 298 -1.99 -10.33 -2.19
C ASP A 298 -2.99 -11.04 -3.13
N TYR A 299 -3.69 -12.06 -2.65
CA TYR A 299 -4.66 -12.85 -3.45
C TYR A 299 -6.07 -12.25 -3.43
N ASP A 300 -6.35 -11.34 -2.49
CA ASP A 300 -7.70 -10.77 -2.33
C ASP A 300 -7.78 -9.28 -2.73
N GLY A 301 -6.65 -8.59 -2.95
CA GLY A 301 -6.57 -7.25 -3.50
C GLY A 301 -6.70 -6.14 -2.46
N ASP A 302 -6.37 -6.44 -1.18
CA ASP A 302 -6.42 -5.46 -0.09
C ASP A 302 -5.08 -4.71 0.11
N LEU A 303 -4.08 -4.99 -0.73
CA LEU A 303 -2.71 -4.45 -0.71
C LEU A 303 -1.84 -4.99 0.43
N LYS A 304 -2.23 -6.10 1.04
CA LYS A 304 -1.44 -6.84 2.01
C LYS A 304 -1.16 -8.24 1.49
N ASN A 305 -0.04 -8.79 1.90
CA ASN A 305 0.24 -10.18 1.61
C ASN A 305 -0.63 -11.08 2.48
N ASP A 306 -1.28 -12.04 1.83
CA ASP A 306 -1.94 -13.15 2.48
C ASP A 306 -0.94 -14.20 2.94
N ILE A 307 -1.22 -14.88 4.04
CA ILE A 307 -0.46 -16.04 4.48
C ILE A 307 -0.86 -17.23 3.59
N ALA A 308 0.08 -17.74 2.81
CA ALA A 308 -0.23 -18.80 1.86
C ALA A 308 0.89 -19.84 1.75
N VAL A 309 0.51 -21.10 1.58
CA VAL A 309 1.42 -22.21 1.31
C VAL A 309 0.95 -23.04 0.12
N TRP A 310 1.88 -23.49 -0.69
CA TRP A 310 1.64 -24.53 -1.68
C TRP A 310 2.17 -25.87 -1.17
N ARG A 311 1.34 -26.92 -1.30
CA ARG A 311 1.69 -28.30 -0.93
C ARG A 311 2.03 -29.13 -2.14
N PRO A 312 3.33 -29.34 -2.45
CA PRO A 312 3.74 -30.09 -3.63
C PRO A 312 3.16 -31.50 -3.72
N SER A 313 3.01 -32.19 -2.58
CA SER A 313 2.52 -33.56 -2.54
C SER A 313 1.08 -33.74 -3.04
N THR A 314 0.28 -32.67 -3.01
CA THR A 314 -1.13 -32.68 -3.44
C THR A 314 -1.45 -31.66 -4.52
N GLY A 315 -0.52 -30.74 -4.83
CA GLY A 315 -0.74 -29.63 -5.75
C GLY A 315 -1.72 -28.58 -5.21
N VAL A 316 -1.96 -28.53 -3.89
CA VAL A 316 -2.96 -27.63 -3.30
C VAL A 316 -2.29 -26.37 -2.77
N TRP A 317 -2.84 -25.23 -3.16
CA TRP A 317 -2.58 -23.91 -2.59
C TRP A 317 -3.57 -23.69 -1.46
N TYR A 318 -3.07 -23.33 -0.29
CA TYR A 318 -3.85 -22.91 0.88
C TYR A 318 -3.56 -21.45 1.12
N ILE A 319 -4.61 -20.62 1.20
CA ILE A 319 -4.51 -19.15 1.32
C ILE A 319 -5.38 -18.73 2.50
N TRP A 320 -4.82 -17.93 3.40
CA TRP A 320 -5.53 -17.29 4.48
C TRP A 320 -5.54 -15.79 4.19
N ARG A 321 -6.70 -15.28 3.77
CA ARG A 321 -6.88 -13.92 3.33
C ARG A 321 -6.76 -12.92 4.47
N SER A 322 -6.06 -11.81 4.24
CA SER A 322 -5.82 -10.74 5.21
C SER A 322 -7.04 -9.84 5.42
N SER A 323 -7.87 -9.62 4.38
CA SER A 323 -8.99 -8.67 4.43
C SER A 323 -10.17 -9.14 5.29
N ASP A 324 -10.49 -10.44 5.28
CA ASP A 324 -11.67 -11.01 5.93
C ASP A 324 -11.38 -12.23 6.80
N ASN A 325 -10.11 -12.64 6.91
CA ASN A 325 -9.64 -13.83 7.62
C ASN A 325 -10.28 -15.15 7.10
N ALA A 326 -10.78 -15.16 5.87
CA ALA A 326 -11.32 -16.37 5.26
C ALA A 326 -10.21 -17.26 4.69
N PHE A 327 -10.51 -18.54 4.59
CA PHE A 327 -9.62 -19.55 4.02
C PHE A 327 -10.05 -19.85 2.60
N ASP A 328 -9.10 -19.89 1.68
CA ASP A 328 -9.28 -20.36 0.33
C ASP A 328 -8.30 -21.49 0.02
N PHE A 329 -8.69 -22.42 -0.86
CA PHE A 329 -7.83 -23.51 -1.31
C PHE A 329 -8.11 -23.85 -2.77
N ARG A 330 -7.03 -24.07 -3.52
CA ARG A 330 -7.07 -24.35 -4.95
C ARG A 330 -6.12 -25.49 -5.29
N THR A 331 -6.58 -26.48 -6.02
CA THR A 331 -5.71 -27.53 -6.56
C THR A 331 -5.15 -27.08 -7.89
N PHE A 332 -3.85 -26.78 -7.93
CA PHE A 332 -3.17 -26.32 -9.14
C PHE A 332 -1.68 -26.66 -9.10
N GLY A 333 -1.20 -27.33 -10.14
CA GLY A 333 0.17 -27.82 -10.23
C GLY A 333 0.34 -29.28 -9.82
N ILE A 334 1.54 -29.78 -10.02
CA ILE A 334 1.99 -31.12 -9.62
C ILE A 334 3.32 -31.02 -8.86
N SER A 335 3.70 -32.07 -8.16
CA SER A 335 4.86 -32.07 -7.24
C SER A 335 6.20 -31.65 -7.85
N THR A 336 6.36 -31.76 -9.17
CA THR A 336 7.58 -31.39 -9.91
C THR A 336 7.57 -29.97 -10.44
N ASP A 337 6.46 -29.26 -10.30
CA ASP A 337 6.33 -27.89 -10.77
C ASP A 337 7.12 -26.93 -9.86
N LYS A 338 7.51 -25.81 -10.42
CA LYS A 338 8.14 -24.68 -9.73
C LYS A 338 7.11 -23.58 -9.54
N ILE A 339 7.10 -22.96 -8.37
CA ILE A 339 6.23 -21.82 -8.06
C ILE A 339 6.61 -20.63 -8.94
N ALA A 340 5.61 -19.91 -9.45
CA ALA A 340 5.77 -18.78 -10.35
C ALA A 340 4.63 -17.75 -10.21
N GLN A 341 4.11 -17.57 -8.96
CA GLN A 341 3.02 -16.62 -8.71
C GLN A 341 3.40 -15.19 -9.11
N GLY A 342 2.40 -14.40 -9.47
CA GLY A 342 2.54 -12.99 -9.86
C GLY A 342 1.20 -12.45 -10.36
N ASP A 343 1.11 -11.17 -10.67
CA ASP A 343 -0.08 -10.56 -11.28
C ASP A 343 0.12 -10.53 -12.80
N TYR A 344 -0.42 -11.54 -13.51
CA TYR A 344 -0.26 -11.70 -14.96
C TYR A 344 -1.30 -10.95 -15.79
N ASP A 345 -2.36 -10.44 -15.16
CA ASP A 345 -3.45 -9.75 -15.87
C ASP A 345 -3.67 -8.30 -15.43
N ALA A 346 -2.87 -7.81 -14.46
CA ALA A 346 -2.87 -6.44 -13.92
C ALA A 346 -4.19 -6.06 -13.21
N ASP A 347 -4.82 -7.02 -12.54
CA ASP A 347 -6.00 -6.75 -11.71
C ASP A 347 -5.64 -6.31 -10.27
N GLY A 348 -4.33 -6.31 -9.95
CA GLY A 348 -3.78 -5.94 -8.65
C GLY A 348 -3.75 -7.07 -7.64
N LYS A 349 -4.09 -8.30 -8.05
CA LYS A 349 -4.04 -9.49 -7.21
C LYS A 349 -2.97 -10.46 -7.70
N THR A 350 -2.51 -11.28 -6.78
CA THR A 350 -1.59 -12.36 -7.12
C THR A 350 -2.33 -13.52 -7.79
N ASP A 351 -1.91 -13.90 -9.00
CA ASP A 351 -2.37 -15.08 -9.70
C ASP A 351 -1.63 -16.33 -9.20
N ILE A 352 -2.34 -17.44 -9.16
CA ILE A 352 -1.75 -18.75 -8.87
C ILE A 352 -1.04 -19.25 -10.14
N ALA A 353 0.26 -19.47 -10.06
CA ALA A 353 1.03 -19.90 -11.22
C ALA A 353 2.14 -20.88 -10.88
N VAL A 354 2.38 -21.81 -11.81
CA VAL A 354 3.49 -22.77 -11.74
C VAL A 354 4.18 -22.92 -13.10
N TYR A 355 5.49 -23.12 -13.08
CA TYR A 355 6.28 -23.53 -14.21
C TYR A 355 6.59 -25.03 -14.13
N ARG A 356 6.38 -25.75 -15.22
CA ARG A 356 6.68 -27.21 -15.31
C ARG A 356 7.96 -27.45 -16.10
N PRO A 357 9.10 -27.72 -15.45
CA PRO A 357 10.37 -27.88 -16.13
C PRO A 357 10.37 -28.97 -17.21
N SER A 358 9.74 -30.10 -16.92
CA SER A 358 9.73 -31.27 -17.85
C SER A 358 9.09 -30.99 -19.20
N THR A 359 8.25 -29.96 -19.31
CA THR A 359 7.57 -29.57 -20.56
C THR A 359 7.87 -28.16 -21.01
N GLY A 360 8.52 -27.33 -20.15
CA GLY A 360 8.75 -25.92 -20.41
C GLY A 360 7.47 -25.09 -20.44
N VAL A 361 6.40 -25.55 -19.79
CA VAL A 361 5.08 -24.90 -19.84
C VAL A 361 4.80 -24.17 -18.54
N TRP A 362 4.33 -22.93 -18.66
CA TRP A 362 3.75 -22.12 -17.62
C TRP A 362 2.25 -22.38 -17.55
N TYR A 363 1.76 -22.62 -16.36
CA TYR A 363 0.34 -22.77 -16.04
C TYR A 363 -0.03 -21.63 -15.10
N ILE A 364 -0.99 -20.78 -15.50
CA ILE A 364 -1.41 -19.60 -14.74
C ILE A 364 -2.92 -19.65 -14.58
N TRP A 365 -3.40 -19.48 -13.35
CA TRP A 365 -4.81 -19.33 -13.02
C TRP A 365 -5.05 -17.89 -12.60
N LYS A 366 -5.71 -17.12 -13.47
CA LYS A 366 -5.93 -15.68 -13.29
C LYS A 366 -6.98 -15.38 -12.21
N SER A 367 -6.70 -14.39 -11.38
CA SER A 367 -7.57 -13.93 -10.30
C SER A 367 -8.79 -13.17 -10.80
N SER A 368 -8.66 -12.38 -11.87
CA SER A 368 -9.70 -11.48 -12.37
C SER A 368 -10.95 -12.18 -12.89
N ASP A 369 -10.78 -13.30 -13.59
CA ASP A 369 -11.87 -14.00 -14.28
C ASP A 369 -11.91 -15.52 -13.98
N ASN A 370 -11.01 -16.02 -13.12
CA ASN A 370 -10.75 -17.43 -12.89
C ASN A 370 -10.38 -18.22 -14.16
N GLY A 371 -9.91 -17.53 -15.19
CA GLY A 371 -9.45 -18.10 -16.45
C GLY A 371 -8.07 -18.72 -16.34
N TYR A 372 -7.73 -19.59 -17.28
CA TYR A 372 -6.43 -20.25 -17.36
C TYR A 372 -5.63 -19.75 -18.55
N LEU A 373 -4.31 -19.54 -18.33
CA LEU A 373 -3.35 -19.30 -19.40
C LEU A 373 -2.31 -20.43 -19.37
N PHE A 374 -2.04 -21.03 -20.52
CA PHE A 374 -0.99 -22.05 -20.70
C PHE A 374 -0.04 -21.58 -21.80
N THR A 375 1.23 -21.43 -21.45
CA THR A 375 2.23 -20.91 -22.38
C THR A 375 3.51 -21.75 -22.34
N GLY A 376 3.92 -22.30 -23.47
CA GLY A 376 5.20 -22.97 -23.61
C GLY A 376 6.32 -21.95 -23.71
N PHE A 377 7.15 -21.83 -22.66
CA PHE A 377 8.29 -20.91 -22.63
C PHE A 377 9.33 -21.39 -21.61
N GLY A 378 10.43 -21.91 -22.11
CA GLY A 378 11.51 -22.46 -21.29
C GLY A 378 11.84 -23.90 -21.67
N LEU A 379 12.85 -24.46 -21.03
CA LEU A 379 13.34 -25.83 -21.20
C LEU A 379 13.58 -26.47 -19.84
N ASP A 380 13.78 -27.77 -19.81
CA ASP A 380 14.20 -28.46 -18.60
C ASP A 380 15.54 -27.91 -18.10
N GLY A 381 15.64 -27.70 -16.79
CA GLY A 381 16.79 -27.05 -16.13
C GLY A 381 16.72 -25.52 -16.07
N ASP A 382 15.76 -24.90 -16.71
CA ASP A 382 15.52 -23.45 -16.57
C ASP A 382 14.91 -23.14 -15.18
N LYS A 383 15.22 -21.93 -14.66
CA LYS A 383 14.65 -21.40 -13.41
C LYS A 383 13.64 -20.31 -13.76
N PRO A 384 12.39 -20.37 -13.27
CA PRO A 384 11.46 -19.26 -13.46
C PRO A 384 11.99 -18.00 -12.74
N VAL A 385 11.92 -16.87 -13.42
CA VAL A 385 12.39 -15.55 -12.95
C VAL A 385 11.40 -14.46 -13.37
N GLN A 386 10.12 -14.72 -13.10
CA GLN A 386 9.03 -13.83 -13.45
C GLN A 386 9.18 -12.44 -12.80
N GLY A 387 8.69 -11.42 -13.48
CA GLY A 387 8.72 -10.02 -13.04
C GLY A 387 8.13 -9.11 -14.11
N ASP A 388 7.87 -7.86 -13.80
CA ASP A 388 7.42 -6.85 -14.76
C ASP A 388 8.67 -6.19 -15.41
N TYR A 389 9.17 -6.76 -16.51
CA TYR A 389 10.38 -6.27 -17.18
C TYR A 389 10.12 -5.13 -18.17
N ASP A 390 8.89 -4.93 -18.61
CA ASP A 390 8.55 -3.84 -19.54
C ASP A 390 7.78 -2.69 -18.87
N GLY A 391 7.40 -2.84 -17.61
CA GLY A 391 6.78 -1.80 -16.82
C GLY A 391 5.30 -1.56 -17.16
N ASP A 392 4.60 -2.57 -17.71
CA ASP A 392 3.20 -2.43 -18.05
C ASP A 392 2.23 -2.77 -16.90
N GLY A 393 2.79 -3.22 -15.75
CA GLY A 393 2.06 -3.58 -14.55
C GLY A 393 1.65 -5.05 -14.50
N LYS A 394 2.05 -5.85 -15.49
CA LYS A 394 1.84 -7.30 -15.51
C LYS A 394 3.14 -8.02 -15.24
N THR A 395 3.00 -9.16 -14.61
CA THR A 395 4.12 -10.09 -14.48
C THR A 395 4.40 -10.75 -15.83
N ASP A 396 5.65 -10.61 -16.32
CA ASP A 396 6.12 -11.26 -17.53
C ASP A 396 6.57 -12.69 -17.26
N ILE A 397 6.43 -13.55 -18.26
CA ILE A 397 6.95 -14.91 -18.24
C ILE A 397 8.44 -14.87 -18.55
N ALA A 398 9.27 -15.32 -17.61
CA ALA A 398 10.72 -15.27 -17.79
C ALA A 398 11.43 -16.46 -17.15
N VAL A 399 12.51 -16.92 -17.79
CA VAL A 399 13.38 -17.98 -17.27
C VAL A 399 14.85 -17.57 -17.32
N PHE A 400 15.60 -17.93 -16.30
CA PHE A 400 17.06 -17.95 -16.34
C PHE A 400 17.54 -19.35 -16.71
N ARG A 401 18.39 -19.43 -17.74
CA ARG A 401 19.00 -20.68 -18.19
C ARG A 401 20.42 -20.81 -17.72
N PRO A 402 20.72 -21.62 -16.69
CA PRO A 402 22.08 -21.75 -16.16
C PRO A 402 23.10 -22.23 -17.19
N SER A 403 22.72 -23.10 -18.14
CA SER A 403 23.63 -23.70 -19.11
C SER A 403 24.32 -22.71 -20.04
N ASN A 404 23.74 -21.52 -20.25
CA ASN A 404 24.32 -20.46 -21.07
C ASN A 404 24.25 -19.07 -20.40
N SER A 405 23.76 -19.00 -19.15
CA SER A 405 23.64 -17.78 -18.35
C SER A 405 22.81 -16.70 -19.04
N VAL A 406 21.66 -17.08 -19.63
CA VAL A 406 20.78 -16.16 -20.35
C VAL A 406 19.44 -16.06 -19.63
N PHE A 407 19.00 -14.84 -19.43
CA PHE A 407 17.60 -14.51 -19.10
C PHE A 407 16.82 -14.46 -20.41
N TYR A 408 15.83 -15.33 -20.54
CA TYR A 408 14.85 -15.32 -21.63
C TYR A 408 13.56 -14.75 -21.06
N ILE A 409 13.01 -13.72 -21.70
CA ILE A 409 11.86 -12.96 -21.17
C ILE A 409 10.83 -12.83 -22.29
N GLN A 410 9.62 -13.26 -22.04
CA GLN A 410 8.44 -13.00 -22.87
C GLN A 410 7.64 -11.90 -22.20
N GLN A 411 7.91 -10.67 -22.60
CA GLN A 411 7.22 -9.49 -22.10
C GLN A 411 5.77 -9.47 -22.56
N SER A 412 4.88 -9.04 -21.69
CA SER A 412 3.43 -9.02 -21.94
C SER A 412 3.04 -8.02 -23.03
N THR A 413 3.76 -6.91 -23.16
CA THR A 413 3.51 -5.85 -24.15
C THR A 413 4.59 -5.76 -25.22
N ASN A 414 5.89 -5.84 -24.86
CA ASN A 414 7.00 -5.59 -25.79
C ASN A 414 7.54 -6.86 -26.47
N GLY A 415 7.01 -8.05 -26.12
CA GLY A 415 7.37 -9.31 -26.78
C GLY A 415 8.64 -9.94 -26.24
N PHE A 416 9.32 -10.73 -27.08
CA PHE A 416 10.46 -11.54 -26.65
C PHE A 416 11.76 -10.74 -26.56
N THR A 417 12.52 -10.96 -25.48
CA THR A 417 13.90 -10.50 -25.33
C THR A 417 14.77 -11.57 -24.67
N ALA A 418 16.08 -11.49 -24.88
CA ALA A 418 17.05 -12.39 -24.25
C ALA A 418 18.31 -11.62 -23.90
N VAL A 419 18.78 -11.77 -22.66
CA VAL A 419 19.95 -11.06 -22.13
C VAL A 419 20.89 -12.06 -21.48
N GLN A 420 22.14 -12.13 -21.96
CA GLN A 420 23.17 -12.94 -21.32
C GLN A 420 23.72 -12.19 -20.12
N TRP A 421 23.52 -12.73 -18.92
CA TRP A 421 23.92 -12.10 -17.67
C TRP A 421 24.30 -13.13 -16.60
N GLY A 422 25.45 -12.91 -15.96
CA GLY A 422 25.93 -13.81 -14.92
C GLY A 422 26.72 -15.01 -15.44
N ILE A 423 26.82 -16.04 -14.62
CA ILE A 423 27.41 -17.35 -14.92
C ILE A 423 26.49 -18.50 -14.45
N SER A 424 26.81 -19.73 -14.85
CA SER A 424 25.96 -20.91 -14.59
C SER A 424 25.69 -21.19 -13.11
N THR A 425 26.56 -20.77 -12.21
CA THR A 425 26.45 -21.00 -10.76
C THR A 425 25.71 -19.89 -10.01
N ASP A 426 25.39 -18.83 -10.70
CA ASP A 426 24.72 -17.69 -10.07
C ASP A 426 23.29 -18.01 -9.64
N ARG A 427 22.86 -17.31 -8.60
CA ARG A 427 21.45 -17.27 -8.19
C ARG A 427 20.79 -16.07 -8.84
N PRO A 428 19.78 -16.24 -9.70
CA PRO A 428 19.03 -15.11 -10.23
C PRO A 428 18.27 -14.41 -9.07
N VAL A 429 18.29 -13.09 -9.09
CA VAL A 429 17.65 -12.23 -8.09
C VAL A 429 17.03 -10.99 -8.75
N PRO A 430 16.18 -11.18 -9.78
CA PRO A 430 15.57 -10.05 -10.46
C PRO A 430 14.66 -9.28 -9.50
N ALA A 431 14.75 -7.95 -9.55
CA ALA A 431 13.93 -7.03 -8.78
C ALA A 431 14.12 -5.61 -9.32
N ASP A 432 13.27 -4.67 -8.93
CA ASP A 432 13.40 -3.26 -9.29
C ASP A 432 14.35 -2.57 -8.28
N TYR A 433 15.65 -2.52 -8.57
CA TYR A 433 16.65 -1.92 -7.68
C TYR A 433 16.88 -0.43 -7.92
N ASP A 434 16.44 0.11 -9.05
CA ASP A 434 16.61 1.52 -9.38
C ASP A 434 15.30 2.34 -9.27
N GLY A 435 14.18 1.68 -8.93
CA GLY A 435 12.90 2.33 -8.65
C GLY A 435 12.18 2.86 -9.88
N ASP A 436 12.51 2.39 -11.11
CA ASP A 436 11.89 2.87 -12.34
C ASP A 436 10.57 2.17 -12.68
N GLY A 437 10.21 1.15 -11.90
CA GLY A 437 8.99 0.39 -12.08
C GLY A 437 9.10 -0.85 -12.90
N LYS A 438 10.31 -1.21 -13.32
CA LYS A 438 10.60 -2.41 -14.08
C LYS A 438 11.52 -3.32 -13.28
N THR A 439 11.43 -4.59 -13.59
CA THR A 439 12.33 -5.57 -13.02
C THR A 439 13.71 -5.49 -13.68
N ASP A 440 14.75 -5.27 -12.87
CA ASP A 440 16.16 -5.32 -13.31
C ASP A 440 16.63 -6.78 -13.43
N ILE A 441 17.53 -7.02 -14.37
CA ILE A 441 18.19 -8.31 -14.50
C ILE A 441 19.34 -8.37 -13.49
N ALA A 442 19.27 -9.27 -12.51
CA ALA A 442 20.26 -9.37 -11.47
C ALA A 442 20.58 -10.80 -11.08
N VAL A 443 21.83 -11.01 -10.63
CA VAL A 443 22.31 -12.27 -10.07
C VAL A 443 23.12 -12.02 -8.80
N TYR A 444 23.09 -13.01 -7.91
CA TYR A 444 23.87 -13.03 -6.67
C TYR A 444 24.92 -14.14 -6.73
N ARG A 445 26.17 -13.79 -6.39
CA ARG A 445 27.33 -14.69 -6.35
C ARG A 445 28.21 -14.39 -5.16
N ASP A 446 28.35 -15.33 -4.24
CA ASP A 446 29.31 -15.30 -3.14
C ASP A 446 29.36 -13.97 -2.35
N GLY A 447 28.19 -13.36 -2.08
CA GLY A 447 28.08 -12.08 -1.38
C GLY A 447 28.18 -10.86 -2.28
N VAL A 448 28.17 -11.02 -3.59
CA VAL A 448 28.16 -9.90 -4.55
C VAL A 448 26.92 -9.95 -5.42
N TRP A 449 26.26 -8.82 -5.51
CA TRP A 449 25.12 -8.56 -6.40
C TRP A 449 25.64 -7.95 -7.68
N TYR A 450 25.21 -8.47 -8.81
CA TYR A 450 25.51 -7.95 -10.14
C TYR A 450 24.18 -7.65 -10.83
N ALA A 451 23.89 -6.39 -11.11
CA ALA A 451 22.64 -5.98 -11.72
C ALA A 451 22.86 -5.12 -12.97
N LEU A 452 21.92 -5.26 -13.89
CA LEU A 452 21.76 -4.47 -15.10
C LEU A 452 20.46 -3.70 -14.96
N ARG A 453 20.55 -2.37 -14.80
CA ARG A 453 19.37 -1.52 -14.59
C ARG A 453 18.48 -1.49 -15.83
N SER A 454 17.18 -1.53 -15.62
CA SER A 454 16.16 -1.45 -16.67
C SER A 454 16.05 -0.03 -17.26
N SER A 455 16.29 1.01 -16.45
CA SER A 455 16.15 2.41 -16.86
C SER A 455 17.16 2.89 -17.90
N ASP A 456 18.41 2.46 -17.81
CA ASP A 456 19.51 2.95 -18.66
C ASP A 456 20.47 1.86 -19.16
N ASN A 457 20.20 0.59 -18.83
CA ASN A 457 21.05 -0.56 -19.09
C ASN A 457 22.47 -0.42 -18.48
N ALA A 458 22.62 0.39 -17.44
CA ALA A 458 23.90 0.51 -16.76
C ALA A 458 24.15 -0.68 -15.82
N PHE A 459 25.38 -1.17 -15.86
CA PHE A 459 25.86 -2.19 -14.94
C PHE A 459 26.19 -1.57 -13.58
N PHE A 460 25.83 -2.26 -12.51
CA PHE A 460 26.38 -1.99 -11.18
C PHE A 460 26.62 -3.28 -10.41
N ALA A 461 27.53 -3.23 -9.42
CA ALA A 461 27.79 -4.33 -8.52
C ALA A 461 27.86 -3.82 -7.08
N VAL A 462 27.26 -4.57 -6.15
CA VAL A 462 27.25 -4.28 -4.72
C VAL A 462 27.75 -5.49 -3.95
N THR A 463 28.80 -5.29 -3.14
CA THR A 463 29.28 -6.33 -2.23
C THR A 463 28.45 -6.26 -0.93
N PHE A 464 27.54 -7.20 -0.76
CA PHE A 464 26.66 -7.27 0.39
C PHE A 464 26.17 -8.70 0.62
N GLY A 465 26.58 -9.29 1.72
CA GLY A 465 26.28 -10.68 2.08
C GLY A 465 27.51 -11.58 2.10
N LEU A 466 27.28 -12.87 2.27
CA LEU A 466 28.26 -13.95 2.23
C LEU A 466 27.80 -15.07 1.31
N ALA A 467 28.70 -15.98 0.92
CA ALA A 467 28.35 -17.12 0.05
C ALA A 467 27.25 -18.02 0.62
N GLU A 468 27.15 -18.14 1.95
CA GLU A 468 26.11 -18.93 2.63
C GLU A 468 24.73 -18.25 2.70
N ASP A 469 24.69 -16.94 2.50
CA ASP A 469 23.48 -16.16 2.67
C ASP A 469 22.46 -16.48 1.56
N LYS A 470 21.18 -16.40 1.93
CA LYS A 470 20.06 -16.48 0.99
C LYS A 470 19.65 -15.06 0.60
N PRO A 471 19.80 -14.66 -0.67
CA PRO A 471 19.29 -13.37 -1.12
C PRO A 471 17.76 -13.34 -1.02
N VAL A 472 17.20 -12.27 -0.50
CA VAL A 472 15.78 -12.18 -0.19
C VAL A 472 14.91 -12.14 -1.46
N PRO A 473 15.22 -11.36 -2.50
CA PRO A 473 14.48 -11.42 -3.77
C PRO A 473 14.47 -12.83 -4.38
N GLY A 474 15.57 -13.58 -4.24
CA GLY A 474 15.63 -14.99 -4.65
C GLY A 474 14.78 -15.95 -3.83
N GLY A 475 14.25 -15.53 -2.69
CA GLY A 475 13.32 -16.32 -1.88
C GLY A 475 11.97 -16.56 -2.55
N TYR A 476 11.63 -15.73 -3.54
CA TYR A 476 10.45 -15.90 -4.38
C TYR A 476 10.71 -16.73 -5.65
N ILE A 477 11.96 -17.10 -5.88
CA ILE A 477 12.40 -17.89 -7.02
C ILE A 477 12.57 -19.33 -6.55
N ALA A 478 11.90 -20.25 -7.18
CA ALA A 478 12.00 -21.66 -6.87
C ALA A 478 13.44 -22.16 -7.14
N GLU A 479 14.11 -22.66 -6.10
CA GLU A 479 15.44 -23.29 -6.18
C GLU A 479 15.43 -24.60 -6.98
#